data_e2fde36ef064300da8e337bf56066016
#
_entry.id   e2fde36ef064300da8e337bf56066016
#
_cell.length_a   1.000
_cell.length_b   1.000
_cell.length_c   1.000
_cell.angle_alpha   90.00
_cell.angle_beta   90.00
_cell.angle_gamma   90.00
#
_symmetry.space_group_name_H-M   'P 1'
#
loop_
_entity.id
_entity.type
_entity.pdbx_description
1 polymer ?
#
loop_
_entity_poly.entity_id
_entity_poly.type
_entity_poly.pdbx_seq_one_letter_code
_entity_poly.pdbx_strand_id
1 'polypeptide(L)'
;MSDKNDDVIYSRVLIKKLVEHKDMFGVPDSKTDLQLMPLSEYRELVKREAYFFVDHNGFLRHQFSGDVMAASKEQLDILIGELKAKRELLDDALDCAKE
;
A
#
# COMPACT_ATOMS: atom_id res chain seq x y z
N MET A 1 5.50 -34.10 4.47
CA MET A 1 4.36 -34.54 4.35
C MET A 1 3.29 -33.55 4.38
N SER A 2 2.89 -33.08 5.45
CA SER A 2 1.85 -32.09 5.53
C SER A 2 2.31 -30.69 5.09
N ASP A 3 3.59 -30.48 4.92
CA ASP A 3 4.15 -29.15 4.70
C ASP A 3 3.55 -28.42 3.51
N LYS A 4 3.37 -29.10 2.37
CA LYS A 4 2.79 -28.48 1.19
C LYS A 4 1.34 -28.06 1.40
N ASN A 5 0.57 -28.87 2.11
CA ASN A 5 -0.83 -28.55 2.39
C ASN A 5 -0.94 -27.40 3.39
N ASP A 6 -0.07 -27.39 4.40
CA ASP A 6 -0.03 -26.33 5.39
C ASP A 6 0.35 -24.98 4.76
N ASP A 7 1.32 -24.99 3.83
CA ASP A 7 1.74 -23.78 3.12
C ASP A 7 0.61 -23.23 2.25
N VAL A 8 -0.13 -24.10 1.55
CA VAL A 8 -1.26 -23.69 0.73
C VAL A 8 -2.37 -23.09 1.59
N ILE A 9 -2.69 -23.70 2.71
CA ILE A 9 -3.72 -23.21 3.63
C ILE A 9 -3.29 -21.85 4.19
N TYR A 10 -2.03 -21.72 4.62
CA TYR A 10 -1.50 -20.48 5.16
C TYR A 10 -1.56 -19.36 4.12
N SER A 11 -1.18 -19.65 2.88
CA SER A 11 -1.22 -18.67 1.81
C SER A 11 -2.63 -18.18 1.51
N ARG A 12 -3.62 -19.09 1.53
CA ARG A 12 -5.03 -18.74 1.33
C ARG A 12 -5.54 -17.83 2.44
N VAL A 13 -5.19 -18.14 3.68
CA VAL A 13 -5.59 -17.33 4.84
C VAL A 13 -4.96 -15.94 4.75
N LEU A 14 -3.68 -15.86 4.38
CA LEU A 14 -2.99 -14.60 4.24
C LEU A 14 -3.61 -13.73 3.14
N ILE A 15 -3.90 -14.31 1.98
CA ILE A 15 -4.54 -13.60 0.87
C ILE A 15 -5.91 -13.08 1.29
N LYS A 16 -6.70 -13.89 1.97
CA LYS A 16 -8.01 -13.49 2.46
C LYS A 16 -7.91 -12.31 3.41
N LYS A 17 -6.96 -12.35 4.34
CA LYS A 17 -6.75 -11.25 5.30
C LYS A 17 -6.33 -9.96 4.59
N LEU A 18 -5.48 -10.06 3.55
CA LEU A 18 -5.06 -8.90 2.79
C LEU A 18 -6.22 -8.27 2.04
N VAL A 19 -7.09 -9.08 1.44
CA VAL A 19 -8.28 -8.59 0.74
C VAL A 19 -9.23 -7.90 1.73
N GLU A 20 -9.51 -8.52 2.86
CA GLU A 20 -10.35 -7.94 3.90
C GLU A 20 -9.78 -6.61 4.40
N HIS A 21 -8.46 -6.53 4.57
CA HIS A 21 -7.78 -5.31 5.00
C HIS A 21 -7.95 -4.18 3.97
N LYS A 22 -7.79 -4.50 2.69
CA LYS A 22 -8.00 -3.52 1.62
C LYS A 22 -9.45 -3.02 1.61
N ASP A 23 -10.41 -3.93 1.75
CA ASP A 23 -11.82 -3.56 1.80
C ASP A 23 -12.13 -2.62 2.96
N MET A 24 -11.54 -2.88 4.13
CA MET A 24 -11.73 -2.06 5.31
C MET A 24 -11.27 -0.61 5.10
N PHE A 25 -10.18 -0.40 4.36
CA PHE A 25 -9.67 0.93 4.05
C PHE A 25 -10.23 1.51 2.75
N GLY A 26 -10.93 0.70 1.96
CA GLY A 26 -11.46 1.14 0.67
C GLY A 26 -10.43 1.17 -0.44
N VAL A 27 -9.33 0.40 -0.29
CA VAL A 27 -8.29 0.31 -1.31
C VAL A 27 -8.77 -0.59 -2.45
N PRO A 28 -8.65 -0.15 -3.72
CA PRO A 28 -9.09 -0.98 -4.85
C PRO A 28 -8.27 -2.26 -4.98
N ASP A 29 -8.91 -3.33 -5.44
CA ASP A 29 -8.25 -4.62 -5.65
C ASP A 29 -7.46 -4.69 -6.94
N SER A 30 -7.77 -3.84 -7.92
CA SER A 30 -7.13 -3.89 -9.22
C SER A 30 -6.46 -2.58 -9.59
N LYS A 31 -5.46 -2.66 -10.48
CA LYS A 31 -4.79 -1.46 -11.00
C LYS A 31 -5.75 -0.59 -11.84
N THR A 32 -6.73 -1.22 -12.49
CA THR A 32 -7.71 -0.49 -13.30
C THR A 32 -8.60 0.37 -12.41
N ASP A 33 -9.09 -0.19 -11.32
CA ASP A 33 -9.91 0.56 -10.36
C ASP A 33 -9.11 1.70 -9.74
N LEU A 34 -7.83 1.47 -9.47
CA LEU A 34 -6.95 2.50 -8.94
C LEU A 34 -6.73 3.61 -9.97
N GLN A 35 -6.55 3.26 -11.26
CA GLN A 35 -6.38 4.25 -12.32
C GLN A 35 -7.60 5.14 -12.50
N LEU A 36 -8.79 4.60 -12.29
CA LEU A 36 -10.05 5.33 -12.45
C LEU A 36 -10.43 6.13 -11.21
N MET A 37 -9.78 5.89 -10.09
CA MET A 37 -10.09 6.56 -8.84
C MET A 37 -9.79 8.05 -8.91
N PRO A 38 -10.72 8.93 -8.51
CA PRO A 38 -10.42 10.36 -8.41
C PRO A 38 -9.25 10.64 -7.46
N LEU A 39 -8.42 11.60 -7.82
CA LEU A 39 -7.26 11.96 -6.99
C LEU A 39 -7.67 12.42 -5.60
N SER A 40 -8.83 13.05 -5.45
CA SER A 40 -9.36 13.45 -4.15
C SER A 40 -9.61 12.22 -3.25
N GLU A 41 -10.13 11.15 -3.83
CA GLU A 41 -10.36 9.91 -3.11
C GLU A 41 -9.04 9.22 -2.74
N TYR A 42 -8.09 9.19 -3.67
CA TYR A 42 -6.76 8.65 -3.40
C TYR A 42 -6.07 9.42 -2.26
N ARG A 43 -6.20 10.74 -2.26
CA ARG A 43 -5.64 11.59 -1.19
C ARG A 43 -6.21 11.19 0.18
N GLU A 44 -7.52 10.92 0.24
CA GLU A 44 -8.17 10.50 1.49
C GLU A 44 -7.67 9.13 1.94
N LEU A 45 -7.43 8.20 1.00
CA LEU A 45 -6.85 6.90 1.34
C LEU A 45 -5.49 7.06 2.00
N VAL A 46 -4.63 7.90 1.42
CA VAL A 46 -3.29 8.14 1.98
C VAL A 46 -3.39 8.79 3.35
N LYS A 47 -4.28 9.77 3.53
CA LYS A 47 -4.43 10.49 4.79
C LYS A 47 -4.93 9.58 5.92
N ARG A 48 -5.81 8.64 5.62
CA ARG A 48 -6.31 7.71 6.64
C ARG A 48 -5.44 6.47 6.82
N GLU A 49 -4.20 6.56 6.33
CA GLU A 49 -3.18 5.55 6.53
C GLU A 49 -3.53 4.19 5.91
N ALA A 50 -4.19 4.20 4.75
CA ALA A 50 -4.57 2.96 4.06
C ALA A 50 -3.36 2.21 3.50
N TYR A 51 -2.26 2.88 3.19
CA TYR A 51 -1.07 2.27 2.61
C TYR A 51 0.09 2.14 3.58
N PHE A 52 0.29 3.12 4.43
CA PHE A 52 1.40 3.12 5.39
C PHE A 52 1.02 3.93 6.63
N PHE A 53 1.70 3.64 7.72
CA PHE A 53 1.46 4.31 9.00
C PHE A 53 2.74 4.35 9.82
N VAL A 54 2.77 5.22 10.82
CA VAL A 54 3.87 5.27 11.79
C VAL A 54 3.39 4.59 13.07
N ASP A 55 4.14 3.59 13.53
CA ASP A 55 3.78 2.84 14.73
C ASP A 55 4.19 3.60 16.00
N HIS A 56 3.85 3.04 17.16
CA HIS A 56 4.14 3.68 18.44
C HIS A 56 5.64 3.76 18.76
N ASN A 57 6.47 3.03 18.02
CA ASN A 57 7.93 3.10 18.14
C ASN A 57 8.56 4.13 17.20
N GLY A 58 7.74 4.78 16.36
CA GLY A 58 8.22 5.78 15.41
C GLY A 58 8.74 5.20 14.10
N PHE A 59 8.34 3.98 13.76
CA PHE A 59 8.76 3.33 12.51
C PHE A 59 7.66 3.41 11.47
N LEU A 60 8.02 3.76 10.24
CA LEU A 60 7.10 3.76 9.12
C LEU A 60 6.89 2.32 8.65
N ARG A 61 5.64 1.87 8.63
CA ARG A 61 5.29 0.50 8.24
C ARG A 61 4.34 0.49 7.07
N HIS A 62 4.46 -0.56 6.25
CA HIS A 62 3.51 -0.85 5.19
C HIS A 62 2.24 -1.46 5.81
N GLN A 63 1.06 -0.90 5.43
CA GLN A 63 -0.19 -1.27 6.10
C GLN A 63 -0.58 -2.74 5.92
N PHE A 64 -0.34 -3.30 4.73
CA PHE A 64 -0.80 -4.65 4.42
C PHE A 64 0.16 -5.75 4.87
N SER A 65 1.46 -5.51 4.82
CA SER A 65 2.46 -6.50 5.23
C SER A 65 2.94 -6.31 6.67
N GLY A 66 2.82 -5.10 7.21
CA GLY A 66 3.37 -4.77 8.51
C GLY A 66 4.88 -4.56 8.51
N ASP A 67 5.53 -4.67 7.35
CA ASP A 67 6.98 -4.51 7.27
C ASP A 67 7.41 -3.08 7.56
N VAL A 68 8.54 -2.93 8.26
CA VAL A 68 9.13 -1.61 8.50
C VAL A 68 9.80 -1.14 7.22
N MET A 69 9.40 0.03 6.75
CA MET A 69 9.94 0.64 5.54
C MET A 69 11.05 1.64 5.85
N ALA A 70 10.94 2.34 6.96
CA ALA A 70 11.93 3.31 7.40
C ALA A 70 11.90 3.41 8.92
N ALA A 71 13.07 3.43 9.53
CA ALA A 71 13.22 3.47 10.98
C ALA A 71 13.82 4.79 11.49
N SER A 72 14.03 5.76 10.59
CA SER A 72 14.57 7.09 10.94
C SER A 72 14.13 8.10 9.89
N LYS A 73 14.26 9.38 10.24
CA LYS A 73 14.01 10.48 9.31
C LYS A 73 14.92 10.40 8.10
N GLU A 74 16.18 10.05 8.33
CA GLU A 74 17.19 9.97 7.28
C GLU A 74 16.85 8.86 6.29
N GLN A 75 16.41 7.71 6.79
CA GLN A 75 15.95 6.61 5.93
C GLN A 75 14.72 7.03 5.12
N LEU A 76 13.79 7.73 5.74
CA LEU A 76 12.61 8.21 5.04
C LEU A 76 12.98 9.23 3.95
N ASP A 77 13.95 10.10 4.21
CA ASP A 77 14.41 11.07 3.22
C ASP A 77 14.99 10.35 1.99
N ILE A 78 15.74 9.28 2.19
CA ILE A 78 16.27 8.45 1.10
C ILE A 78 15.11 7.81 0.31
N LEU A 79 14.13 7.28 1.01
CA LEU A 79 12.96 6.66 0.40
C LEU A 79 12.17 7.69 -0.43
N ILE A 80 11.96 8.88 0.10
CA ILE A 80 11.28 9.96 -0.61
C ILE A 80 12.04 10.32 -1.89
N GLY A 81 13.36 10.44 -1.81
CA GLY A 81 14.20 10.74 -2.97
C GLY A 81 14.04 9.68 -4.06
N GLU A 82 14.04 8.41 -3.68
CA GLU A 82 13.88 7.32 -4.62
C GLU A 82 12.47 7.29 -5.23
N LEU A 83 11.45 7.59 -4.43
CA LEU A 83 10.08 7.67 -4.93
C LEU A 83 9.92 8.83 -5.93
N LYS A 84 10.59 9.95 -5.70
CA LYS A 84 10.59 11.07 -6.65
C LYS A 84 11.21 10.68 -7.98
N ALA A 85 12.29 9.90 -7.95
CA ALA A 85 12.93 9.41 -9.16
C ALA A 85 12.00 8.47 -9.94
N LYS A 86 11.31 7.60 -9.24
CA LYS A 86 10.39 6.64 -9.85
C LYS A 86 9.13 7.31 -10.41
N ARG A 87 8.75 8.46 -9.86
CA ARG A 87 7.60 9.22 -10.34
C ARG A 87 7.71 9.52 -11.85
N GLU A 88 8.91 9.78 -12.33
CA GLU A 88 9.14 10.09 -13.74
C GLU A 88 8.91 8.90 -14.67
N LEU A 89 8.81 7.70 -14.12
CA LEU A 89 8.53 6.47 -14.88
C LEU A 89 7.03 6.17 -14.98
N LEU A 90 6.21 6.94 -14.27
CA LEU A 90 4.76 6.72 -14.23
C LEU A 90 4.06 7.62 -15.25
N ASP A 91 2.92 7.17 -15.73
CA ASP A 91 2.07 7.96 -16.63
C ASP A 91 1.30 9.01 -15.83
N ASP A 92 0.85 10.05 -16.53
CA ASP A 92 -0.03 11.05 -15.94
C ASP A 92 -1.39 10.42 -15.59
N ALA A 93 -2.11 11.03 -14.66
CA ALA A 93 -3.43 10.58 -14.30
C ALA A 93 -4.38 10.67 -15.49
N LEU A 94 -5.33 9.75 -15.57
CA LEU A 94 -6.39 9.80 -16.58
C LEU A 94 -7.27 11.03 -16.32
N ASP A 95 -7.84 11.59 -17.38
CA ASP A 95 -8.66 12.79 -17.26
C ASP A 95 -9.82 12.61 -16.28
N CYS A 96 -10.43 11.42 -16.26
CA CYS A 96 -11.53 11.13 -15.35
C CYS A 96 -11.09 11.08 -13.88
N ALA A 97 -9.81 10.93 -13.61
CA ALA A 97 -9.27 10.87 -12.24
C ALA A 97 -8.74 12.22 -11.73
N LYS A 98 -8.68 13.23 -12.60
CA LYS A 98 -8.12 14.54 -12.24
C LYS A 98 -9.11 15.42 -11.50
N GLU A 99 -9.54 14.99 -10.34
CA GLU A 99 -10.46 15.76 -9.50
C GLU A 99 -9.90 16.04 -8.12
#